data_626544773276ff39c7f93dd3f03f9faf
#
_entry.id   626544773276ff39c7f93dd3f03f9faf
#
_cell.length_a   1.000
_cell.length_b   1.000
_cell.length_c   1.000
_cell.angle_alpha   90.00
_cell.angle_beta   90.00
_cell.angle_gamma   90.00
#
_symmetry.space_group_name_H-M   'P 1'
#
loop_
_entity.id
_entity.type
_entity.pdbx_description
1 polymer ?
#
loop_
_entity_poly.entity_id
_entity_poly.type
_entity_poly.pdbx_seq_one_letter_code
_entity_poly.pdbx_strand_id
1 'polypeptide(L)'
;MPCLSRELSARNGVMDQSLMQQTVIVVPARLASARFPSKLLAKVSGTPLILWTAMRIAREAPEFPLWFAVDSEEIGDVLEKAGFSIILTSSDLSSGTDRIAAANETIGAKRLINVQADEPLVTRSQILALTEAIEKPEADMSTLATPIVSSDDFKDSNVVKVVRDANGFAMYFSRAPIPYPRDDLEMLEKKTLPLLRHLGIYGYTAEFLRAFTILPQGDLEKVEKLEQLRALEHGYRIAVGLTDDSSIGVDTPEDLARVAPMLLAADKGVG
;
A
#
# COMPACT_ATOMS: atom_id res chain seq x y z
N MET A 1 23.19 19.35 -8.85
CA MET A 1 21.96 18.97 -8.13
C MET A 1 22.23 17.65 -7.42
N PRO A 2 22.09 17.53 -6.11
CA PRO A 2 22.26 16.24 -5.42
C PRO A 2 21.01 15.39 -5.65
N CYS A 3 21.28 14.27 -6.25
CA CYS A 3 20.46 13.22 -6.75
C CYS A 3 19.54 12.59 -5.67
N LEU A 4 18.37 12.11 -6.07
CA LEU A 4 17.46 11.21 -5.33
C LEU A 4 18.17 10.13 -4.50
N SER A 5 19.37 9.70 -4.90
CA SER A 5 20.20 8.74 -4.18
C SER A 5 20.68 9.21 -2.80
N ARG A 6 20.63 10.50 -2.47
CA ARG A 6 21.02 11.01 -1.14
C ARG A 6 19.90 10.94 -0.10
N GLU A 7 18.63 10.99 -0.52
CA GLU A 7 17.50 10.81 0.40
C GLU A 7 17.34 9.35 0.84
N LEU A 8 17.67 8.40 -0.03
CA LEU A 8 17.58 6.96 0.26
C LEU A 8 18.75 6.43 1.12
N SER A 9 19.93 7.09 1.08
CA SER A 9 21.15 6.60 1.73
C SER A 9 21.39 7.09 3.16
N ALA A 10 20.60 8.01 3.70
CA ALA A 10 20.95 8.74 4.94
C ALA A 10 20.14 8.34 6.19
N ARG A 11 19.24 7.35 6.14
CA ARG A 11 18.30 7.10 7.24
C ARG A 11 18.27 5.67 7.75
N ASN A 12 19.38 5.21 8.33
CA ASN A 12 19.36 4.20 9.41
C ASN A 12 19.04 4.91 10.75
N GLY A 13 18.01 5.74 10.78
CA GLY A 13 17.52 6.35 12.01
C GLY A 13 16.74 5.30 12.81
N VAL A 14 17.08 5.13 14.07
CA VAL A 14 16.28 4.40 15.04
C VAL A 14 14.94 5.15 15.13
N MET A 15 13.87 4.57 14.59
CA MET A 15 12.52 5.14 14.74
C MET A 15 12.16 5.19 16.22
N ASP A 16 11.50 6.28 16.65
CA ASP A 16 11.09 6.45 18.03
C ASP A 16 10.12 5.32 18.46
N GLN A 17 10.49 4.56 19.48
CA GLN A 17 9.68 3.45 20.01
C GLN A 17 8.26 3.89 20.42
N SER A 18 8.09 5.14 20.84
CA SER A 18 6.76 5.68 21.18
C SER A 18 5.84 5.82 19.98
N LEU A 19 6.40 6.05 18.81
CA LEU A 19 5.68 6.15 17.53
C LEU A 19 5.26 4.78 17.00
N MET A 20 6.13 3.78 17.14
CA MET A 20 5.81 2.39 16.76
C MET A 20 4.64 1.83 17.59
N GLN A 21 4.57 2.16 18.88
CA GLN A 21 3.47 1.72 19.76
C GLN A 21 2.10 2.32 19.39
N GLN A 22 2.05 3.38 18.58
CA GLN A 22 0.83 4.06 18.15
C GLN A 22 0.45 3.77 16.69
N THR A 23 1.31 3.06 15.97
CA THR A 23 1.11 2.66 14.58
C THR A 23 0.85 1.16 14.51
N VAL A 24 -0.19 0.78 13.78
CA VAL A 24 -0.62 -0.62 13.62
C VAL A 24 -0.73 -0.95 12.15
N ILE A 25 -0.29 -2.14 11.77
CA ILE A 25 -0.53 -2.66 10.41
C ILE A 25 -1.90 -3.34 10.41
N VAL A 26 -2.78 -2.92 9.50
CA VAL A 26 -4.09 -3.54 9.29
C VAL A 26 -4.20 -4.01 7.84
N VAL A 27 -4.51 -5.28 7.67
CA VAL A 27 -4.67 -5.92 6.36
C VAL A 27 -6.16 -6.15 6.12
N PRO A 28 -6.81 -5.39 5.21
CA PRO A 28 -8.20 -5.65 4.86
C PRO A 28 -8.26 -6.88 3.95
N ALA A 29 -9.09 -7.85 4.32
CA ALA A 29 -9.25 -9.08 3.57
C ALA A 29 -10.74 -9.37 3.32
N ARG A 30 -11.10 -9.57 2.04
CA ARG A 30 -12.46 -9.94 1.63
C ARG A 30 -12.44 -11.24 0.83
N LEU A 31 -13.44 -12.06 1.07
CA LEU A 31 -13.59 -13.34 0.37
C LEU A 31 -13.97 -13.13 -1.10
N ALA A 32 -14.86 -12.17 -1.35
CA ALA A 32 -15.34 -11.87 -2.69
C ALA A 32 -14.25 -11.18 -3.53
N SER A 33 -13.98 -11.76 -4.71
CA SER A 33 -13.10 -11.19 -5.73
C SER A 33 -13.66 -11.52 -7.12
N ALA A 34 -13.88 -10.49 -7.94
CA ALA A 34 -14.56 -10.66 -9.23
C ALA A 34 -13.70 -11.36 -10.28
N ARG A 35 -12.40 -11.03 -10.35
CA ARG A 35 -11.45 -11.56 -11.35
C ARG A 35 -10.88 -12.92 -10.97
N PHE A 36 -10.77 -13.20 -9.68
CA PHE A 36 -10.22 -14.43 -9.15
C PHE A 36 -11.00 -14.82 -7.87
N PRO A 37 -12.10 -15.58 -7.98
CA PRO A 37 -12.93 -15.95 -6.83
C PRO A 37 -12.12 -16.63 -5.72
N SER A 38 -12.34 -16.22 -4.48
CA SER A 38 -11.63 -16.72 -3.28
C SER A 38 -10.10 -16.66 -3.39
N LYS A 39 -9.55 -15.66 -4.10
CA LYS A 39 -8.11 -15.56 -4.38
C LYS A 39 -7.22 -15.64 -3.12
N LEU A 40 -7.69 -15.07 -2.00
CA LEU A 40 -6.92 -15.09 -0.74
C LEU A 40 -6.76 -16.50 -0.15
N LEU A 41 -7.65 -17.41 -0.50
CA LEU A 41 -7.59 -18.83 -0.11
C LEU A 41 -6.92 -19.72 -1.16
N ALA A 42 -6.59 -19.17 -2.34
CA ALA A 42 -5.83 -19.89 -3.36
C ALA A 42 -4.43 -20.27 -2.84
N LYS A 43 -4.00 -21.49 -3.13
CA LYS A 43 -2.82 -22.08 -2.48
C LYS A 43 -1.59 -22.06 -3.38
N VAL A 44 -0.46 -21.65 -2.80
CA VAL A 44 0.89 -21.88 -3.34
C VAL A 44 1.57 -22.91 -2.44
N SER A 45 1.94 -24.06 -2.98
CA SER A 45 2.53 -25.18 -2.22
C SER A 45 1.76 -25.59 -0.97
N GLY A 46 0.41 -25.58 -1.05
CA GLY A 46 -0.46 -25.94 0.06
C GLY A 46 -0.82 -24.81 1.03
N THR A 47 -0.11 -23.68 0.99
CA THR A 47 -0.33 -22.53 1.87
C THR A 47 -1.20 -21.47 1.17
N PRO A 48 -2.33 -21.02 1.75
CA PRO A 48 -3.17 -19.94 1.21
C PRO A 48 -2.40 -18.64 1.01
N LEU A 49 -2.78 -17.86 -0.03
CA LEU A 49 -2.16 -16.57 -0.35
C LEU A 49 -2.17 -15.62 0.85
N ILE A 50 -3.28 -15.54 1.58
CA ILE A 50 -3.40 -14.69 2.77
C ILE A 50 -2.34 -15.00 3.84
N LEU A 51 -1.99 -16.26 4.02
CA LEU A 51 -0.94 -16.67 4.96
C LEU A 51 0.46 -16.30 4.47
N TRP A 52 0.71 -16.33 3.16
CA TRP A 52 1.96 -15.82 2.60
C TRP A 52 2.14 -14.33 2.92
N THR A 53 1.08 -13.54 2.73
CA THR A 53 1.09 -12.11 3.07
C THR A 53 1.28 -11.91 4.58
N ALA A 54 0.56 -12.66 5.41
CA ALA A 54 0.63 -12.56 6.86
C ALA A 54 2.03 -12.87 7.40
N MET A 55 2.62 -13.99 6.99
CA MET A 55 3.97 -14.40 7.38
C MET A 55 5.02 -13.39 6.88
N ARG A 56 4.83 -12.86 5.66
CA ARG A 56 5.72 -11.84 5.10
C ARG A 56 5.73 -10.58 5.95
N ILE A 57 4.56 -10.02 6.26
CA ILE A 57 4.44 -8.81 7.08
C ILE A 57 5.04 -9.04 8.48
N ALA A 58 4.69 -10.14 9.13
CA ALA A 58 5.20 -10.47 10.46
C ALA A 58 6.73 -10.59 10.50
N ARG A 59 7.36 -11.04 9.40
CA ARG A 59 8.81 -11.12 9.27
C ARG A 59 9.45 -9.78 8.96
N GLU A 60 8.86 -9.01 8.05
CA GLU A 60 9.44 -7.73 7.59
C GLU A 60 9.28 -6.59 8.59
N ALA A 61 8.25 -6.65 9.43
CA ALA A 61 7.90 -5.58 10.34
C ALA A 61 7.42 -6.11 11.73
N PRO A 62 8.23 -6.95 12.40
CA PRO A 62 7.84 -7.61 13.66
C PRO A 62 7.60 -6.64 14.83
N GLU A 63 8.05 -5.41 14.73
CA GLU A 63 7.87 -4.34 15.71
C GLU A 63 6.48 -3.70 15.69
N PHE A 64 5.70 -3.89 14.62
CA PHE A 64 4.36 -3.35 14.51
C PHE A 64 3.30 -4.40 14.87
N PRO A 65 2.29 -4.05 15.70
CA PRO A 65 1.11 -4.89 15.86
C PRO A 65 0.45 -5.14 14.50
N LEU A 66 0.09 -6.40 14.21
CA LEU A 66 -0.51 -6.82 12.95
C LEU A 66 -1.91 -7.35 13.18
N TRP A 67 -2.91 -6.78 12.48
CA TRP A 67 -4.30 -7.18 12.52
C TRP A 67 -4.85 -7.42 11.12
N PHE A 68 -5.77 -8.37 11.01
CA PHE A 68 -6.51 -8.63 9.79
C PHE A 68 -7.97 -8.25 9.98
N ALA A 69 -8.45 -7.31 9.15
CA ALA A 69 -9.87 -6.95 9.10
C ALA A 69 -10.54 -7.82 8.01
N VAL A 70 -11.31 -8.83 8.43
CA VAL A 70 -11.86 -9.86 7.55
C VAL A 70 -13.37 -9.75 7.44
N ASP A 71 -13.97 -10.18 6.30
CA ASP A 71 -15.42 -10.18 6.07
C ASP A 71 -16.05 -11.58 6.14
N SER A 72 -15.25 -12.61 6.38
CA SER A 72 -15.74 -13.98 6.44
C SER A 72 -15.03 -14.77 7.54
N GLU A 73 -15.77 -15.68 8.17
CA GLU A 73 -15.23 -16.64 9.13
C GLU A 73 -14.22 -17.58 8.45
N GLU A 74 -14.41 -17.88 7.16
CA GLU A 74 -13.51 -18.78 6.41
C GLU A 74 -12.08 -18.23 6.34
N ILE A 75 -11.91 -16.94 6.05
CA ILE A 75 -10.60 -16.27 6.07
C ILE A 75 -10.11 -16.13 7.51
N GLY A 76 -11.01 -15.75 8.43
CA GLY A 76 -10.69 -15.60 9.85
C GLY A 76 -10.10 -16.87 10.45
N ASP A 77 -10.77 -17.99 10.26
CA ASP A 77 -10.35 -19.32 10.71
C ASP A 77 -8.93 -19.70 10.25
N VAL A 78 -8.62 -19.39 8.98
CA VAL A 78 -7.28 -19.65 8.42
C VAL A 78 -6.20 -18.85 9.13
N LEU A 79 -6.47 -17.59 9.41
CA LEU A 79 -5.53 -16.67 10.07
C LEU A 79 -5.39 -16.99 11.57
N GLU A 80 -6.50 -17.21 12.29
CA GLU A 80 -6.47 -17.53 13.72
C GLU A 80 -5.75 -18.84 14.01
N LYS A 81 -5.98 -19.89 13.19
CA LYS A 81 -5.26 -21.18 13.29
C LYS A 81 -3.75 -21.03 13.07
N ALA A 82 -3.33 -19.99 12.36
CA ALA A 82 -1.92 -19.63 12.17
C ALA A 82 -1.38 -18.63 13.22
N GLY A 83 -2.21 -18.22 14.21
CA GLY A 83 -1.82 -17.36 15.33
C GLY A 83 -1.90 -15.86 15.05
N PHE A 84 -2.58 -15.44 13.98
CA PHE A 84 -2.76 -14.04 13.65
C PHE A 84 -4.03 -13.45 14.28
N SER A 85 -3.97 -12.17 14.68
CA SER A 85 -5.11 -11.46 15.23
C SER A 85 -6.06 -10.99 14.13
N ILE A 86 -7.36 -11.23 14.31
CA ILE A 86 -8.40 -10.82 13.37
C ILE A 86 -9.43 -9.90 14.02
N ILE A 87 -10.12 -9.13 13.18
CA ILE A 87 -11.37 -8.45 13.51
C ILE A 87 -12.36 -8.78 12.39
N LEU A 88 -13.48 -9.40 12.78
CA LEU A 88 -14.57 -9.62 11.85
C LEU A 88 -15.31 -8.31 11.63
N THR A 89 -15.51 -7.94 10.36
CA THR A 89 -16.17 -6.71 9.93
C THR A 89 -17.32 -7.05 8.99
N SER A 90 -18.28 -6.12 8.82
CA SER A 90 -19.42 -6.36 7.91
C SER A 90 -18.97 -6.65 6.48
N SER A 91 -19.61 -7.62 5.83
CA SER A 91 -19.46 -7.89 4.39
C SER A 91 -19.97 -6.75 3.50
N ASP A 92 -20.86 -5.88 4.04
CA ASP A 92 -21.49 -4.79 3.30
C ASP A 92 -20.57 -3.57 3.14
N LEU A 93 -19.38 -3.57 3.77
CA LEU A 93 -18.42 -2.48 3.61
C LEU A 93 -17.88 -2.43 2.19
N SER A 94 -17.97 -1.23 1.59
CA SER A 94 -17.75 -1.04 0.16
C SER A 94 -16.27 -1.10 -0.26
N SER A 95 -15.36 -0.71 0.65
CA SER A 95 -13.91 -0.62 0.37
C SER A 95 -13.04 -1.26 1.45
N GLY A 96 -11.76 -1.49 1.10
CA GLY A 96 -10.75 -1.86 2.09
C GLY A 96 -10.53 -0.77 3.14
N THR A 97 -10.65 0.49 2.74
CA THR A 97 -10.50 1.65 3.62
C THR A 97 -11.61 1.70 4.67
N ASP A 98 -12.88 1.48 4.26
CA ASP A 98 -14.01 1.38 5.20
C ASP A 98 -13.82 0.24 6.20
N ARG A 99 -13.27 -0.89 5.74
CA ARG A 99 -13.00 -2.06 6.56
C ARG A 99 -11.93 -1.79 7.62
N ILE A 100 -10.86 -1.09 7.25
CA ILE A 100 -9.82 -0.67 8.19
C ILE A 100 -10.37 0.31 9.22
N ALA A 101 -11.22 1.25 8.77
CA ALA A 101 -11.87 2.19 9.69
C ALA A 101 -12.73 1.47 10.72
N ALA A 102 -13.58 0.53 10.29
CA ALA A 102 -14.42 -0.27 11.18
C ALA A 102 -13.57 -1.10 12.16
N ALA A 103 -12.48 -1.72 11.71
CA ALA A 103 -11.59 -2.46 12.58
C ALA A 103 -10.90 -1.55 13.61
N ASN A 104 -10.56 -0.31 13.22
CA ASN A 104 -9.89 0.63 14.13
C ASN A 104 -10.77 1.11 15.30
N GLU A 105 -12.08 1.03 15.21
CA GLU A 105 -12.98 1.28 16.35
C GLU A 105 -12.68 0.33 17.54
N THR A 106 -12.20 -0.88 17.23
CA THR A 106 -11.78 -1.85 18.26
C THR A 106 -10.29 -1.74 18.58
N ILE A 107 -9.42 -1.51 17.59
CA ILE A 107 -7.96 -1.43 17.76
C ILE A 107 -7.57 -0.16 18.52
N GLY A 108 -8.16 0.98 18.17
CA GLY A 108 -7.86 2.28 18.81
C GLY A 108 -6.48 2.84 18.44
N ALA A 109 -5.90 2.44 17.32
CA ALA A 109 -4.62 2.95 16.85
C ALA A 109 -4.72 4.41 16.42
N LYS A 110 -3.64 5.18 16.58
CA LYS A 110 -3.56 6.57 16.10
C LYS A 110 -3.16 6.65 14.63
N ARG A 111 -2.36 5.70 14.16
CA ARG A 111 -1.91 5.56 12.78
C ARG A 111 -2.09 4.13 12.31
N LEU A 112 -2.47 3.98 11.07
CA LEU A 112 -2.73 2.68 10.46
C LEU A 112 -1.95 2.58 9.16
N ILE A 113 -1.22 1.49 9.01
CA ILE A 113 -0.58 1.12 7.75
C ILE A 113 -1.43 0.04 7.10
N ASN A 114 -1.94 0.35 5.92
CA ASN A 114 -2.75 -0.55 5.11
C ASN A 114 -1.85 -1.30 4.13
N VAL A 115 -1.62 -2.57 4.40
CA VAL A 115 -1.01 -3.49 3.43
C VAL A 115 -2.13 -4.33 2.83
N GLN A 116 -2.19 -4.41 1.50
CA GLN A 116 -3.23 -5.20 0.84
C GLN A 116 -3.00 -6.70 1.06
N ALA A 117 -4.09 -7.45 1.28
CA ALA A 117 -4.05 -8.89 1.54
C ALA A 117 -3.46 -9.72 0.37
N ASP A 118 -3.45 -9.16 -0.82
CA ASP A 118 -2.96 -9.73 -2.08
C ASP A 118 -1.56 -9.21 -2.50
N GLU A 119 -0.83 -8.56 -1.59
CA GLU A 119 0.55 -8.12 -1.79
C GLU A 119 1.56 -8.94 -0.95
N PRO A 120 1.80 -10.22 -1.30
CA PRO A 120 2.60 -11.12 -0.48
C PRO A 120 4.12 -10.86 -0.55
N LEU A 121 4.55 -9.88 -1.34
CA LEU A 121 5.96 -9.50 -1.52
C LEU A 121 6.29 -8.13 -0.90
N VAL A 122 5.42 -7.59 -0.05
CA VAL A 122 5.70 -6.34 0.67
C VAL A 122 7.05 -6.43 1.41
N THR A 123 7.78 -5.31 1.42
CA THR A 123 9.13 -5.25 2.02
C THR A 123 9.14 -4.37 3.27
N ARG A 124 10.14 -4.59 4.13
CA ARG A 124 10.41 -3.73 5.28
C ARG A 124 10.58 -2.27 4.89
N SER A 125 11.34 -2.00 3.82
CA SER A 125 11.59 -0.63 3.35
C SER A 125 10.29 0.08 2.96
N GLN A 126 9.34 -0.61 2.34
CA GLN A 126 8.03 -0.05 2.01
C GLN A 126 7.22 0.30 3.26
N ILE A 127 7.15 -0.60 4.25
CA ILE A 127 6.41 -0.36 5.50
C ILE A 127 7.01 0.83 6.26
N LEU A 128 8.35 0.89 6.38
CA LEU A 128 9.03 1.99 7.05
C LEU A 128 8.85 3.32 6.31
N ALA A 129 8.96 3.33 4.98
CA ALA A 129 8.76 4.54 4.18
C ALA A 129 7.32 5.09 4.28
N LEU A 130 6.30 4.21 4.37
CA LEU A 130 4.92 4.62 4.65
C LEU A 130 4.79 5.24 6.04
N THR A 131 5.41 4.61 7.05
CA THR A 131 5.37 5.08 8.42
C THR A 131 6.06 6.44 8.55
N GLU A 132 7.23 6.62 7.95
CA GLU A 132 7.90 7.93 7.91
C GLU A 132 7.06 9.00 7.19
N ALA A 133 6.39 8.62 6.11
CA ALA A 133 5.59 9.56 5.34
C ALA A 133 4.36 10.04 6.12
N ILE A 134 3.67 9.15 6.88
CA ILE A 134 2.50 9.54 7.68
C ILE A 134 2.88 10.35 8.94
N GLU A 135 4.14 10.35 9.33
CA GLU A 135 4.65 11.14 10.45
C GLU A 135 4.96 12.59 10.08
N LYS A 136 4.98 12.92 8.78
CA LYS A 136 5.20 14.30 8.36
C LYS A 136 4.12 15.21 8.96
N PRO A 137 4.50 16.40 9.48
CA PRO A 137 3.53 17.40 9.85
C PRO A 137 2.54 17.64 8.71
N GLU A 138 1.27 17.79 9.03
CA GLU A 138 0.19 18.02 8.06
C GLU A 138 -0.14 16.82 7.15
N ALA A 139 0.44 15.64 7.34
CA ALA A 139 0.04 14.45 6.61
C ALA A 139 -1.22 13.83 7.24
N ASP A 140 -2.29 13.77 6.47
CA ASP A 140 -3.52 13.07 6.82
C ASP A 140 -3.45 11.61 6.39
N MET A 141 -2.83 11.40 5.23
CA MET A 141 -2.64 10.12 4.55
C MET A 141 -1.23 10.02 4.00
N SER A 142 -0.70 8.82 3.87
CA SER A 142 0.55 8.55 3.16
C SER A 142 0.37 7.46 2.11
N THR A 143 1.24 7.48 1.12
CA THR A 143 1.38 6.44 0.11
C THR A 143 2.83 6.37 -0.36
N LEU A 144 3.13 5.43 -1.25
CA LEU A 144 4.47 5.28 -1.82
C LEU A 144 4.49 5.52 -3.33
N ALA A 145 5.68 5.85 -3.80
CA ALA A 145 5.97 5.91 -5.22
C ALA A 145 7.37 5.38 -5.51
N THR A 146 7.54 4.85 -6.72
CA THR A 146 8.81 4.39 -7.25
C THR A 146 9.12 5.09 -8.58
N PRO A 147 10.41 5.33 -8.93
CA PRO A 147 10.76 5.92 -10.20
C PRO A 147 10.27 5.07 -11.39
N ILE A 148 9.70 5.72 -12.39
CA ILE A 148 9.40 5.10 -13.68
C ILE A 148 10.68 5.12 -14.53
N VAL A 149 11.09 3.96 -15.03
CA VAL A 149 12.30 3.78 -15.84
C VAL A 149 12.00 3.35 -17.28
N SER A 150 10.73 3.04 -17.58
CA SER A 150 10.28 2.59 -18.90
C SER A 150 9.29 3.60 -19.51
N SER A 151 9.48 3.92 -20.80
CA SER A 151 8.54 4.75 -21.55
C SER A 151 7.18 4.07 -21.72
N ASP A 152 7.16 2.75 -21.75
CA ASP A 152 5.94 1.96 -21.89
C ASP A 152 5.12 2.02 -20.60
N ASP A 153 5.77 1.84 -19.43
CA ASP A 153 5.12 2.03 -18.13
C ASP A 153 4.57 3.46 -17.95
N PHE A 154 5.30 4.46 -18.46
CA PHE A 154 4.84 5.84 -18.37
C PHE A 154 3.56 6.09 -19.18
N LYS A 155 3.41 5.42 -20.33
CA LYS A 155 2.23 5.55 -21.20
C LYS A 155 1.08 4.62 -20.81
N ASP A 156 1.36 3.55 -20.06
CA ASP A 156 0.34 2.58 -19.64
C ASP A 156 -0.63 3.23 -18.64
N SER A 157 -1.92 3.25 -18.95
CA SER A 157 -2.98 3.76 -18.09
C SER A 157 -3.23 2.89 -16.84
N ASN A 158 -2.75 1.65 -16.81
CA ASN A 158 -2.80 0.79 -15.62
C ASN A 158 -1.70 1.15 -14.61
N VAL A 159 -0.62 1.76 -15.06
CA VAL A 159 0.42 2.35 -14.21
C VAL A 159 -0.03 3.75 -13.80
N VAL A 160 -0.47 3.91 -12.56
CA VAL A 160 -0.88 5.22 -12.04
C VAL A 160 0.36 6.07 -11.76
N LYS A 161 0.36 7.30 -12.28
CA LYS A 161 1.41 8.29 -12.04
C LYS A 161 1.04 9.19 -10.87
N VAL A 162 2.06 9.68 -10.15
CA VAL A 162 1.89 10.69 -9.11
C VAL A 162 2.90 11.81 -9.29
N VAL A 163 2.43 13.04 -9.16
CA VAL A 163 3.27 14.24 -9.07
C VAL A 163 3.28 14.72 -7.62
N ARG A 164 4.46 14.98 -7.08
CA ARG A 164 4.61 15.52 -5.72
C ARG A 164 5.31 16.86 -5.71
N ASP A 165 5.03 17.65 -4.68
CA ASP A 165 5.71 18.93 -4.43
C ASP A 165 7.13 18.73 -3.85
N ALA A 166 7.84 19.83 -3.62
CA ALA A 166 9.19 19.81 -3.05
C ALA A 166 9.24 19.29 -1.60
N ASN A 167 8.11 19.31 -0.89
CA ASN A 167 7.97 18.81 0.47
C ASN A 167 7.58 17.32 0.50
N GLY A 168 7.34 16.73 -0.68
CA GLY A 168 6.98 15.34 -0.83
C GLY A 168 5.49 15.05 -0.62
N PHE A 169 4.61 16.04 -0.78
CA PHE A 169 3.17 15.84 -0.79
C PHE A 169 2.64 15.67 -2.22
N ALA A 170 1.65 14.82 -2.38
CA ALA A 170 1.01 14.61 -3.67
C ALA A 170 0.31 15.90 -4.14
N MET A 171 0.58 16.27 -5.40
CA MET A 171 -0.14 17.32 -6.10
C MET A 171 -1.31 16.74 -6.90
N TYR A 172 -1.09 15.58 -7.53
CA TYR A 172 -2.12 14.86 -8.29
C TYR A 172 -1.72 13.42 -8.60
N PHE A 173 -2.72 12.55 -8.77
CA PHE A 173 -2.58 11.17 -9.27
C PHE A 173 -3.35 11.05 -10.58
N SER A 174 -2.79 10.36 -11.59
CA SER A 174 -3.49 10.16 -12.86
C SER A 174 -3.07 8.86 -13.55
N ARG A 175 -4.00 8.31 -14.32
CA ARG A 175 -3.73 7.27 -15.31
C ARG A 175 -3.06 7.83 -16.56
N ALA A 176 -3.25 9.12 -16.83
CA ALA A 176 -2.56 9.82 -17.91
C ALA A 176 -1.04 9.94 -17.64
N PRO A 177 -0.22 10.10 -18.69
CA PRO A 177 1.21 10.38 -18.55
C PRO A 177 1.42 11.79 -17.96
N ILE A 178 1.65 11.89 -16.66
CA ILE A 178 1.95 13.13 -15.95
C ILE A 178 3.27 13.01 -15.15
N PRO A 179 4.06 14.14 -15.00
CA PRO A 179 3.95 15.38 -15.74
C PRO A 179 4.27 15.19 -17.24
N TYR A 180 3.76 16.05 -18.12
CA TYR A 180 4.04 15.94 -19.53
C TYR A 180 5.49 16.37 -19.84
N PRO A 181 6.36 15.48 -20.33
CA PRO A 181 7.72 15.83 -20.72
C PRO A 181 7.66 16.59 -22.08
N ARG A 182 7.97 17.89 -22.05
CA ARG A 182 7.86 18.73 -23.26
C ARG A 182 8.92 18.40 -24.30
N ASP A 183 10.16 18.10 -23.83
CA ASP A 183 11.29 17.97 -24.73
C ASP A 183 11.47 16.52 -25.17
N ASP A 184 11.94 15.60 -24.39
CA ASP A 184 12.11 14.22 -24.86
C ASP A 184 11.98 13.15 -23.78
N LEU A 185 11.32 12.02 -24.10
CA LEU A 185 11.22 10.86 -23.23
C LEU A 185 12.56 10.11 -23.08
N GLU A 186 13.55 10.35 -23.94
CA GLU A 186 14.91 9.77 -23.79
C GLU A 186 15.58 10.15 -22.46
N MET A 187 15.13 11.24 -21.83
CA MET A 187 15.60 11.62 -20.48
C MET A 187 15.12 10.66 -19.37
N LEU A 188 14.12 9.82 -19.61
CA LEU A 188 13.70 8.75 -18.70
C LEU A 188 14.83 7.74 -18.48
N GLU A 189 15.51 7.32 -19.54
CA GLU A 189 16.61 6.37 -19.45
C GLU A 189 17.78 6.90 -18.63
N LYS A 190 17.93 8.23 -18.55
CA LYS A 190 18.96 8.92 -17.77
C LYS A 190 18.59 9.13 -16.31
N LYS A 191 17.40 8.69 -15.86
CA LYS A 191 16.86 8.89 -14.49
C LYS A 191 16.89 10.35 -14.01
N THR A 192 16.78 11.30 -14.93
CA THR A 192 16.87 12.75 -14.62
C THR A 192 15.50 13.39 -14.40
N LEU A 193 14.42 12.69 -14.75
CA LEU A 193 13.05 13.18 -14.59
C LEU A 193 12.41 12.58 -13.34
N PRO A 194 11.63 13.37 -12.58
CA PRO A 194 10.92 12.90 -11.39
C PRO A 194 9.60 12.21 -11.77
N LEU A 195 9.64 11.25 -12.70
CA LEU A 195 8.45 10.49 -13.09
C LEU A 195 8.26 9.35 -12.10
N LEU A 196 7.13 9.35 -11.44
CA LEU A 196 6.84 8.45 -10.34
C LEU A 196 5.60 7.60 -10.62
N ARG A 197 5.76 6.29 -10.45
CA ARG A 197 4.67 5.33 -10.36
C ARG A 197 4.16 5.28 -8.93
N HIS A 198 2.88 5.47 -8.75
CA HIS A 198 2.19 5.28 -7.48
C HIS A 198 2.10 3.79 -7.12
N LEU A 199 2.32 3.48 -5.85
CA LEU A 199 2.09 2.16 -5.27
C LEU A 199 0.88 2.23 -4.35
N GLY A 200 -0.10 1.32 -4.55
CA GLY A 200 -1.41 1.33 -3.88
C GLY A 200 -1.40 0.83 -2.43
N ILE A 201 -0.36 1.17 -1.67
CA ILE A 201 -0.26 0.93 -0.24
C ILE A 201 -0.31 2.25 0.52
N TYR A 202 -0.95 2.27 1.67
CA TYR A 202 -1.32 3.52 2.31
C TYR A 202 -1.08 3.52 3.81
N GLY A 203 -0.82 4.72 4.35
CA GLY A 203 -0.89 5.00 5.77
C GLY A 203 -1.96 6.06 6.03
N TYR A 204 -2.59 6.00 7.19
CA TYR A 204 -3.66 6.92 7.58
C TYR A 204 -3.48 7.40 9.02
N THR A 205 -3.83 8.66 9.30
CA THR A 205 -4.18 9.02 10.66
C THR A 205 -5.59 8.50 10.98
N ALA A 206 -5.85 8.12 12.23
CA ALA A 206 -7.17 7.64 12.61
C ALA A 206 -8.25 8.71 12.44
N GLU A 207 -7.90 9.99 12.60
CA GLU A 207 -8.79 11.11 12.40
C GLU A 207 -9.22 11.23 10.94
N PHE A 208 -8.24 11.24 10.03
CA PHE A 208 -8.52 11.26 8.59
C PHE A 208 -9.33 10.04 8.17
N LEU A 209 -8.98 8.84 8.63
CA LEU A 209 -9.66 7.61 8.25
C LEU A 209 -11.16 7.64 8.60
N ARG A 210 -11.52 8.13 9.81
CA ARG A 210 -12.93 8.34 10.19
C ARG A 210 -13.63 9.37 9.30
N ALA A 211 -12.95 10.48 8.99
CA ALA A 211 -13.52 11.49 8.11
C ALA A 211 -13.72 10.95 6.69
N PHE A 212 -12.76 10.19 6.17
CA PHE A 212 -12.75 9.68 4.80
C PHE A 212 -13.94 8.76 4.50
N THR A 213 -14.36 7.92 5.45
CA THR A 213 -15.48 6.98 5.25
C THR A 213 -16.83 7.65 5.03
N ILE A 214 -16.97 8.91 5.46
CA ILE A 214 -18.21 9.70 5.29
C ILE A 214 -18.11 10.77 4.19
N LEU A 215 -16.92 10.92 3.57
CA LEU A 215 -16.75 11.86 2.45
C LEU A 215 -17.51 11.36 1.22
N PRO A 216 -18.24 12.24 0.54
CA PRO A 216 -18.85 11.89 -0.75
C PRO A 216 -17.77 11.62 -1.79
N GLN A 217 -18.04 10.68 -2.67
CA GLN A 217 -17.15 10.38 -3.78
C GLN A 217 -16.98 11.60 -4.70
N GLY A 218 -15.73 12.01 -4.91
CA GLY A 218 -15.38 13.16 -5.72
C GLY A 218 -15.51 12.93 -7.23
N ASP A 219 -15.48 13.99 -8.01
CA ASP A 219 -15.61 13.89 -9.47
C ASP A 219 -14.33 13.36 -10.12
N LEU A 220 -13.15 13.74 -9.62
CA LEU A 220 -11.87 13.22 -10.10
C LEU A 220 -11.73 11.73 -9.77
N GLU A 221 -12.14 11.31 -8.57
CA GLU A 221 -12.20 9.91 -8.20
C GLU A 221 -13.08 9.09 -9.18
N LYS A 222 -14.25 9.62 -9.51
CA LYS A 222 -15.21 8.96 -10.45
C LYS A 222 -14.62 8.81 -11.85
N VAL A 223 -13.90 9.83 -12.35
CA VAL A 223 -13.29 9.84 -13.68
C VAL A 223 -12.09 8.90 -13.75
N GLU A 224 -11.13 9.07 -12.86
CA GLU A 224 -9.87 8.32 -12.86
C GLU A 224 -10.01 6.91 -12.24
N LYS A 225 -11.08 6.65 -11.45
CA LYS A 225 -11.24 5.44 -10.63
C LYS A 225 -10.05 5.26 -9.68
N LEU A 226 -9.67 6.35 -9.01
CA LEU A 226 -8.59 6.41 -8.04
C LEU A 226 -9.12 6.98 -6.73
N GLU A 227 -9.31 6.13 -5.72
CA GLU A 227 -9.94 6.46 -4.44
C GLU A 227 -9.22 7.59 -3.69
N GLN A 228 -7.88 7.64 -3.77
CA GLN A 228 -7.07 8.66 -3.12
C GLN A 228 -7.31 10.08 -3.64
N LEU A 229 -7.89 10.24 -4.84
CA LEU A 229 -8.27 11.56 -5.34
C LEU A 229 -9.39 12.19 -4.51
N ARG A 230 -10.26 11.40 -3.87
CA ARG A 230 -11.27 11.89 -2.92
C ARG A 230 -10.62 12.72 -1.80
N ALA A 231 -9.50 12.23 -1.26
CA ALA A 231 -8.78 12.95 -0.22
C ALA A 231 -8.28 14.31 -0.73
N LEU A 232 -7.64 14.36 -1.90
CA LEU A 232 -7.14 15.61 -2.49
C LEU A 232 -8.28 16.59 -2.82
N GLU A 233 -9.41 16.11 -3.38
CA GLU A 233 -10.57 16.95 -3.71
C GLU A 233 -11.20 17.60 -2.47
N HIS A 234 -11.06 16.97 -1.30
CA HIS A 234 -11.57 17.51 -0.02
C HIS A 234 -10.48 18.23 0.80
N GLY A 235 -9.32 18.52 0.20
CA GLY A 235 -8.28 19.35 0.80
C GLY A 235 -7.36 18.62 1.79
N TYR A 236 -7.45 17.28 1.90
CA TYR A 236 -6.53 16.50 2.72
C TYR A 236 -5.18 16.34 2.04
N ARG A 237 -4.13 16.19 2.84
CA ARG A 237 -2.75 16.11 2.37
C ARG A 237 -2.22 14.68 2.39
N ILE A 238 -1.74 14.22 1.24
CA ILE A 238 -1.17 12.89 1.05
C ILE A 238 0.36 13.01 0.95
N ALA A 239 1.09 12.51 1.95
CA ALA A 239 2.53 12.43 1.88
C ALA A 239 2.96 11.23 1.00
N VAL A 240 3.92 11.43 0.11
CA VAL A 240 4.42 10.40 -0.82
C VAL A 240 5.84 10.02 -0.43
N GLY A 241 6.00 8.84 0.17
CA GLY A 241 7.30 8.22 0.40
C GLY A 241 7.88 7.65 -0.90
N LEU A 242 9.20 7.59 -1.00
CA LEU A 242 9.89 6.97 -2.13
C LEU A 242 10.48 5.63 -1.74
N THR A 243 10.40 4.68 -2.67
CA THR A 243 11.05 3.37 -2.56
C THR A 243 11.57 2.93 -3.92
N ASP A 244 12.62 2.13 -3.93
CA ASP A 244 13.10 1.44 -5.14
C ASP A 244 12.43 0.07 -5.32
N ASP A 245 11.70 -0.40 -4.31
CA ASP A 245 11.01 -1.69 -4.37
C ASP A 245 9.74 -1.61 -5.22
N SER A 246 9.57 -2.58 -6.10
CA SER A 246 8.33 -2.76 -6.85
C SER A 246 7.33 -3.59 -6.02
N SER A 247 6.07 -3.19 -6.04
CA SER A 247 4.98 -4.02 -5.51
C SER A 247 4.40 -4.89 -6.63
N ILE A 248 4.12 -6.15 -6.32
CA ILE A 248 3.47 -7.10 -7.24
C ILE A 248 2.25 -7.67 -6.52
N GLY A 249 1.09 -7.08 -6.83
CA GLY A 249 -0.19 -7.61 -6.37
C GLY A 249 -0.61 -8.85 -7.15
N VAL A 250 -1.40 -9.70 -6.51
CA VAL A 250 -2.03 -10.89 -7.12
C VAL A 250 -3.50 -10.60 -7.38
N ASP A 251 -3.85 -10.33 -8.63
CA ASP A 251 -5.23 -10.03 -9.04
C ASP A 251 -5.86 -11.13 -9.89
N THR A 252 -5.03 -11.93 -10.54
CA THR A 252 -5.43 -13.02 -11.44
C THR A 252 -4.69 -14.32 -11.11
N PRO A 253 -5.16 -15.50 -11.60
CA PRO A 253 -4.43 -16.75 -11.48
C PRO A 253 -3.02 -16.68 -12.10
N GLU A 254 -2.85 -15.90 -13.18
CA GLU A 254 -1.57 -15.70 -13.87
C GLU A 254 -0.60 -14.93 -12.97
N ASP A 255 -1.10 -13.91 -12.23
CA ASP A 255 -0.29 -13.20 -11.24
C ASP A 255 0.17 -14.15 -10.13
N LEU A 256 -0.72 -15.00 -9.63
CA LEU A 256 -0.37 -15.99 -8.61
C LEU A 256 0.73 -16.94 -9.11
N ALA A 257 0.61 -17.42 -10.35
CA ALA A 257 1.61 -18.29 -10.96
C ALA A 257 2.97 -17.59 -11.11
N ARG A 258 2.97 -16.29 -11.44
CA ARG A 258 4.18 -15.45 -11.54
C ARG A 258 4.84 -15.22 -10.19
N VAL A 259 4.07 -14.99 -9.14
CA VAL A 259 4.56 -14.68 -7.79
C VAL A 259 4.99 -15.95 -7.02
N ALA A 260 4.39 -17.11 -7.30
CA ALA A 260 4.65 -18.36 -6.58
C ALA A 260 6.14 -18.74 -6.46
N PRO A 261 6.96 -18.70 -7.52
CA PRO A 261 8.39 -18.98 -7.39
C PRO A 261 9.14 -18.01 -6.46
N MET A 262 8.72 -16.74 -6.44
CA MET A 262 9.33 -15.71 -5.59
C MET A 262 9.02 -15.97 -4.11
N LEU A 263 7.78 -16.36 -3.79
CA LEU A 263 7.36 -16.73 -2.44
C LEU A 263 8.17 -17.89 -1.91
N LEU A 264 8.29 -18.95 -2.71
CA LEU A 264 9.05 -20.16 -2.34
C LEU A 264 10.56 -19.91 -2.20
N ALA A 265 11.12 -18.99 -2.98
CA ALA A 265 12.52 -18.58 -2.86
C ALA A 265 12.77 -17.78 -1.59
N ALA A 266 11.84 -16.85 -1.25
CA ALA A 266 11.94 -16.03 -0.05
C ALA A 266 11.80 -16.83 1.25
N ASP A 267 11.07 -17.97 1.22
CA ASP A 267 10.92 -18.87 2.36
C ASP A 267 12.19 -19.71 2.59
N LYS A 268 12.88 -20.13 1.55
CA LYS A 268 14.12 -20.91 1.62
C LYS A 268 15.35 -20.13 2.09
N GLY A 269 15.31 -18.81 2.05
CA GLY A 269 16.42 -17.95 2.49
C GLY A 269 16.52 -17.76 4.01
N VAL A 270 15.73 -18.49 4.79
CA VAL A 270 15.64 -18.46 6.26
C VAL A 270 16.10 -19.80 6.85
N GLY A 271 17.17 -20.38 6.29
CA GLY A 271 17.85 -21.58 6.82
C GLY A 271 19.25 -21.24 7.32
#